data_4cd19ff5f7ae05c07b8873c5c1a77d06
#
_entry.id   4cd19ff5f7ae05c07b8873c5c1a77d06
#
_cell.length_a   1.000
_cell.length_b   1.000
_cell.length_c   1.000
_cell.angle_alpha   90.00
_cell.angle_beta   90.00
_cell.angle_gamma   90.00
#
_symmetry.space_group_name_H-M   'P 1'
#
loop_
_entity.id
_entity.type
_entity.pdbx_description
1 polymer ?
#
loop_
_entity_poly.entity_id
_entity_poly.type
_entity_poly.pdbx_seq_one_letter_code
_entity_poly.pdbx_strand_id
1 'polypeptide(L)'
;MLNSKAMLLKISAAVVVFLLTATAFAQDRHTARSMVVSKYGIVATSYVQASQAGTEILRKGGSAVDAAIAANAVLGVEEPMMNGIGGDLFAIYWDEKSGKLYGLNSSGWAPQALTLDHLKAKGLKEIPLRSIDSVTVPGAVAGWNALHERFGKLSLKDVLAPAIYYASEGFPAGELDSDYFSDAPQVFANDPGGQRTYMPNGKPPALGEVFRNPNLAKALSLIANNGPDAYYRGPIAQAILATSQAHGGTMAAADLADFKPEWVEPISTTYRGWTVYELPPNGQGMAALEMLNIMETAPASADGPSSVTELHKKIEAMKLAYADLEHYNADPRFAKVPVAGLLSKDYAKQRASLINPAHANCDVSYGAPRSDTTYLTAVDRDGNIVSLIQSNYEGFGSGITVQGMGFVLQDRGALFSLDPNSPNVIAPHKRPFHTIIPAFMQRGDIHIGFGIMGGANQPLAHAQFVSNVVDYGMNIQQALEAPRFTVHAERGCHINIESRVTPEVRDKLTSMGHLLNAHEEYSDVMGRGNAVVHDSKTNINYGGSDPRADGSAEPEPPPSWR
;
A
#
# COMPACT_ATOMS: atom_id res chain seq x y z
N MET A 1 72.25 17.82 24.56
CA MET A 1 71.75 16.91 23.47
C MET A 1 70.71 15.86 23.89
N LEU A 2 70.41 15.65 25.17
CA LEU A 2 69.40 14.68 25.63
C LEU A 2 67.95 15.19 25.60
N ASN A 3 67.70 16.51 25.62
CA ASN A 3 66.35 17.07 25.67
C ASN A 3 65.61 17.11 24.29
N SER A 4 66.39 17.11 23.20
CA SER A 4 65.73 17.17 21.84
C SER A 4 65.17 15.83 21.40
N LYS A 5 65.74 14.70 21.79
CA LYS A 5 65.21 13.36 21.46
C LYS A 5 63.97 13.03 22.25
N ALA A 6 63.84 13.45 23.49
CA ALA A 6 62.62 13.25 24.31
C ALA A 6 61.45 14.11 23.84
N MET A 7 61.72 15.32 23.32
CA MET A 7 60.72 16.20 22.76
C MET A 7 60.21 15.71 21.40
N LEU A 8 61.10 15.19 20.53
CA LEU A 8 60.73 14.57 19.26
C LEU A 8 59.91 13.28 19.46
N LEU A 9 60.21 12.44 20.46
CA LEU A 9 59.45 11.24 20.79
C LEU A 9 58.05 11.57 21.31
N LYS A 10 57.89 12.65 22.11
CA LYS A 10 56.60 13.11 22.60
C LYS A 10 55.74 13.73 21.50
N ILE A 11 56.32 14.44 20.54
CA ILE A 11 55.61 14.99 19.37
C ILE A 11 55.18 13.86 18.43
N SER A 12 56.05 12.87 18.18
CA SER A 12 55.70 11.70 17.37
C SER A 12 54.61 10.85 18.01
N ALA A 13 54.63 10.66 19.34
CA ALA A 13 53.56 9.94 20.06
C ALA A 13 52.23 10.72 20.05
N ALA A 14 52.24 12.04 20.19
CA ALA A 14 51.04 12.88 20.11
C ALA A 14 50.44 12.91 18.68
N VAL A 15 51.28 12.93 17.64
CA VAL A 15 50.81 12.87 16.24
C VAL A 15 50.26 11.49 15.90
N VAL A 16 50.82 10.40 16.39
CA VAL A 16 50.31 9.04 16.21
C VAL A 16 48.99 8.85 16.98
N VAL A 17 48.86 9.38 18.19
CA VAL A 17 47.60 9.35 18.95
C VAL A 17 46.52 10.21 18.25
N PHE A 18 46.88 11.39 17.71
CA PHE A 18 45.93 12.22 16.94
C PHE A 18 45.54 11.62 15.60
N LEU A 19 46.46 10.91 14.93
CA LEU A 19 46.14 10.13 13.71
C LEU A 19 45.31 8.88 14.00
N LEU A 20 45.46 8.24 15.16
CA LEU A 20 44.66 7.09 15.57
C LEU A 20 43.24 7.48 16.07
N THR A 21 43.06 8.73 16.55
CA THR A 21 41.73 9.25 16.90
C THR A 21 41.00 9.90 15.72
N ALA A 22 41.70 10.18 14.61
CA ALA A 22 41.06 10.67 13.37
C ALA A 22 40.53 9.55 12.44
N THR A 23 40.75 8.30 12.81
CA THR A 23 40.31 7.18 11.98
C THR A 23 39.14 6.40 12.61
N ALA A 24 38.01 6.97 12.78
CA ALA A 24 36.76 6.19 12.82
C ALA A 24 35.52 7.04 13.16
N PHE A 25 35.22 8.00 12.35
CA PHE A 25 33.82 8.27 12.10
C PHE A 25 33.46 7.76 10.70
N ALA A 26 33.71 6.49 10.45
CA ALA A 26 32.90 5.76 9.50
C ALA A 26 31.48 5.84 10.07
N GLN A 27 30.67 6.69 9.48
CA GLN A 27 29.27 6.79 9.84
C GLN A 27 28.67 5.41 9.58
N ASP A 28 28.39 4.67 10.65
CA ASP A 28 27.81 3.34 10.55
C ASP A 28 26.42 3.51 9.95
N ARG A 29 26.26 3.15 8.68
CA ARG A 29 24.98 3.26 7.98
C ARG A 29 24.19 1.98 8.26
N HIS A 30 23.14 2.09 9.05
CA HIS A 30 22.22 1.00 9.37
C HIS A 30 21.12 0.83 8.34
N THR A 31 21.29 1.33 7.10
CA THR A 31 20.30 1.23 6.01
C THR A 31 20.93 0.61 4.76
N ALA A 32 20.18 -0.23 4.06
CA ALA A 32 20.57 -0.80 2.77
C ALA A 32 20.55 0.25 1.66
N ARG A 33 19.63 1.23 1.74
CA ARG A 33 19.47 2.32 0.76
C ARG A 33 19.61 3.69 1.41
N SER A 34 20.09 4.69 0.66
CA SER A 34 20.04 6.09 1.07
C SER A 34 18.68 6.69 0.73
N MET A 35 18.18 7.55 1.61
CA MET A 35 17.04 8.42 1.29
C MET A 35 17.40 9.34 0.12
N VAL A 36 16.51 9.43 -0.87
CA VAL A 36 16.67 10.33 -2.02
C VAL A 36 16.32 11.76 -1.60
N VAL A 37 17.10 12.74 -2.09
CA VAL A 37 16.89 14.16 -1.80
C VAL A 37 16.86 14.95 -3.10
N SER A 38 15.86 15.80 -3.30
CA SER A 38 15.68 16.57 -4.53
C SER A 38 15.08 17.95 -4.26
N LYS A 39 15.43 18.94 -5.11
CA LYS A 39 14.71 20.21 -5.23
C LYS A 39 13.50 20.12 -6.17
N TYR A 40 13.38 19.02 -6.88
CA TYR A 40 12.33 18.75 -7.86
C TYR A 40 11.44 17.63 -7.33
N GLY A 41 10.49 17.18 -8.14
CA GLY A 41 9.61 16.11 -7.75
C GLY A 41 10.32 14.78 -7.46
N ILE A 42 9.63 13.88 -6.77
CA ILE A 42 10.06 12.50 -6.51
C ILE A 42 8.85 11.59 -6.70
N VAL A 43 9.05 10.43 -7.33
CA VAL A 43 8.07 9.34 -7.39
C VAL A 43 8.68 8.09 -6.79
N ALA A 44 7.97 7.45 -5.86
CA ALA A 44 8.39 6.24 -5.20
C ALA A 44 7.34 5.14 -5.38
N THR A 45 7.75 4.01 -5.95
CA THR A 45 6.89 2.87 -6.27
C THR A 45 7.58 1.54 -5.97
N SER A 46 6.84 0.43 -6.10
CA SER A 46 7.34 -0.93 -5.96
C SER A 46 8.16 -1.45 -7.16
N TYR A 47 8.21 -0.69 -8.28
CA TYR A 47 8.94 -1.07 -9.48
C TYR A 47 9.66 0.13 -10.12
N VAL A 48 10.92 -0.05 -10.54
CA VAL A 48 11.78 1.05 -11.00
C VAL A 48 11.20 1.79 -12.21
N GLN A 49 10.72 1.08 -13.23
CA GLN A 49 10.19 1.68 -14.45
C GLN A 49 8.92 2.50 -14.18
N ALA A 50 8.10 2.10 -13.24
CA ALA A 50 6.93 2.87 -12.82
C ALA A 50 7.34 4.20 -12.18
N SER A 51 8.37 4.20 -11.31
CA SER A 51 8.92 5.44 -10.74
C SER A 51 9.50 6.35 -11.82
N GLN A 52 10.24 5.78 -12.78
CA GLN A 52 10.78 6.53 -13.93
C GLN A 52 9.69 7.10 -14.83
N ALA A 53 8.61 6.35 -15.09
CA ALA A 53 7.47 6.85 -15.85
C ALA A 53 6.82 8.05 -15.15
N GLY A 54 6.62 7.98 -13.84
CA GLY A 54 6.09 9.09 -13.04
C GLY A 54 6.98 10.34 -13.09
N THR A 55 8.31 10.18 -12.93
CA THR A 55 9.25 11.31 -12.99
C THR A 55 9.36 11.93 -14.38
N GLU A 56 9.22 11.12 -15.45
CA GLU A 56 9.14 11.63 -16.82
C GLU A 56 7.89 12.50 -17.03
N ILE A 57 6.76 12.14 -16.43
CA ILE A 57 5.55 12.96 -16.44
C ILE A 57 5.76 14.28 -15.68
N LEU A 58 6.40 14.27 -14.51
CA LEU A 58 6.79 15.49 -13.80
C LEU A 58 7.70 16.38 -14.66
N ARG A 59 8.70 15.78 -15.30
CA ARG A 59 9.63 16.49 -16.20
C ARG A 59 8.92 17.17 -17.37
N LYS A 60 7.84 16.60 -17.88
CA LYS A 60 6.98 17.19 -18.92
C LYS A 60 6.07 18.31 -18.40
N GLY A 61 6.10 18.62 -17.10
CA GLY A 61 5.28 19.65 -16.46
C GLY A 61 3.96 19.12 -15.89
N GLY A 62 3.81 17.81 -15.76
CA GLY A 62 2.68 17.18 -15.08
C GLY A 62 2.66 17.50 -13.59
N SER A 63 1.50 17.31 -12.98
CA SER A 63 1.29 17.40 -11.53
C SER A 63 1.71 16.12 -10.84
N ALA A 64 1.76 16.13 -9.48
CA ALA A 64 1.91 14.92 -8.69
C ALA A 64 0.83 13.87 -9.01
N VAL A 65 -0.39 14.33 -9.34
CA VAL A 65 -1.50 13.44 -9.76
C VAL A 65 -1.23 12.80 -11.11
N ASP A 66 -0.78 13.55 -12.10
CA ASP A 66 -0.43 12.99 -13.42
C ASP A 66 0.68 11.95 -13.29
N ALA A 67 1.69 12.24 -12.48
CA ALA A 67 2.80 11.33 -12.20
C ALA A 67 2.34 10.05 -11.49
N ALA A 68 1.47 10.19 -10.48
CA ALA A 68 0.93 9.05 -9.74
C ALA A 68 0.06 8.15 -10.64
N ILE A 69 -0.79 8.71 -11.50
CA ILE A 69 -1.60 7.94 -12.45
C ILE A 69 -0.72 7.21 -13.46
N ALA A 70 0.31 7.88 -14.02
CA ALA A 70 1.23 7.27 -14.97
C ALA A 70 1.99 6.10 -14.33
N ALA A 71 2.54 6.31 -13.14
CA ALA A 71 3.24 5.26 -12.39
C ALA A 71 2.30 4.10 -12.04
N ASN A 72 1.07 4.39 -11.58
CA ASN A 72 0.08 3.37 -11.26
C ASN A 72 -0.36 2.56 -12.48
N ALA A 73 -0.54 3.22 -13.63
CA ALA A 73 -0.87 2.54 -14.88
C ALA A 73 0.27 1.62 -15.35
N VAL A 74 1.54 2.03 -15.18
CA VAL A 74 2.72 1.20 -15.47
C VAL A 74 2.78 0.01 -14.51
N LEU A 75 2.55 0.21 -13.21
CA LEU A 75 2.44 -0.90 -12.23
C LEU A 75 1.35 -1.90 -12.60
N GLY A 76 0.23 -1.46 -13.17
CA GLY A 76 -0.82 -2.36 -13.68
C GLY A 76 -0.39 -3.22 -14.88
N VAL A 77 0.71 -2.85 -15.55
CA VAL A 77 1.35 -3.64 -16.61
C VAL A 77 2.41 -4.58 -16.04
N GLU A 78 3.24 -4.08 -15.11
CA GLU A 78 4.40 -4.76 -14.54
C GLU A 78 4.03 -5.70 -13.41
N GLU A 79 3.12 -5.29 -12.52
CA GLU A 79 2.62 -6.07 -11.38
C GLU A 79 1.13 -6.44 -11.57
N PRO A 80 0.70 -7.14 -12.64
CA PRO A 80 -0.71 -7.42 -12.92
C PRO A 80 -1.35 -8.34 -11.87
N MET A 81 -0.56 -9.07 -11.10
CA MET A 81 -1.02 -9.86 -9.96
C MET A 81 -1.46 -8.97 -8.80
N MET A 82 -0.85 -7.80 -8.62
CA MET A 82 -1.11 -6.91 -7.49
C MET A 82 -2.26 -5.94 -7.76
N ASN A 83 -2.30 -5.38 -8.98
CA ASN A 83 -3.18 -4.28 -9.34
C ASN A 83 -3.53 -4.26 -10.84
N GLY A 84 -4.33 -3.27 -11.26
CA GLY A 84 -4.68 -3.08 -12.66
C GLY A 84 -6.04 -2.41 -12.82
N ILE A 85 -6.44 -2.15 -14.07
CA ILE A 85 -7.70 -1.45 -14.37
C ILE A 85 -8.97 -2.23 -13.99
N GLY A 86 -8.86 -3.50 -13.63
CA GLY A 86 -9.96 -4.29 -13.09
C GLY A 86 -10.10 -4.27 -11.57
N GLY A 87 -9.28 -3.46 -10.87
CA GLY A 87 -9.24 -3.32 -9.41
C GLY A 87 -9.85 -2.02 -8.88
N ASP A 88 -9.56 -1.75 -7.61
CA ASP A 88 -10.01 -0.57 -6.86
C ASP A 88 -8.85 0.37 -6.52
N LEU A 89 -9.18 1.65 -6.23
CA LEU A 89 -8.20 2.68 -5.92
C LEU A 89 -8.67 3.55 -4.75
N PHE A 90 -7.72 3.85 -3.83
CA PHE A 90 -7.87 4.91 -2.84
C PHE A 90 -6.72 5.89 -2.97
N ALA A 91 -6.96 7.18 -2.67
CA ALA A 91 -5.93 8.20 -2.67
C ALA A 91 -6.14 9.26 -1.59
N ILE A 92 -5.04 9.78 -1.08
CA ILE A 92 -4.98 11.05 -0.34
C ILE A 92 -4.14 12.01 -1.14
N TYR A 93 -4.64 13.23 -1.34
CA TYR A 93 -3.95 14.30 -2.04
C TYR A 93 -3.79 15.51 -1.14
N TRP A 94 -2.54 15.96 -0.97
CA TRP A 94 -2.18 17.21 -0.32
C TRP A 94 -1.97 18.30 -1.37
N ASP A 95 -2.72 19.38 -1.26
CA ASP A 95 -2.56 20.59 -2.06
C ASP A 95 -1.78 21.63 -1.23
N GLU A 96 -0.49 21.74 -1.51
CA GLU A 96 0.42 22.65 -0.81
C GLU A 96 -0.04 24.11 -0.85
N LYS A 97 -0.56 24.55 -1.99
CA LYS A 97 -1.01 25.94 -2.15
C LYS A 97 -2.19 26.31 -1.26
N SER A 98 -3.15 25.41 -1.10
CA SER A 98 -4.34 25.67 -0.27
C SER A 98 -4.17 25.18 1.18
N GLY A 99 -3.15 24.35 1.46
CA GLY A 99 -2.96 23.68 2.74
C GLY A 99 -4.10 22.69 3.05
N LYS A 100 -4.69 22.07 2.03
CA LYS A 100 -5.83 21.15 2.18
C LYS A 100 -5.49 19.74 1.78
N LEU A 101 -6.04 18.81 2.55
CA LEU A 101 -5.99 17.38 2.29
C LEU A 101 -7.33 16.92 1.70
N TYR A 102 -7.27 16.09 0.66
CA TYR A 102 -8.42 15.51 -0.01
C TYR A 102 -8.30 14.00 -0.01
N GLY A 103 -9.37 13.30 0.34
CA GLY A 103 -9.46 11.85 0.26
C GLY A 103 -10.35 11.41 -0.90
N LEU A 104 -9.94 10.34 -1.60
CA LEU A 104 -10.73 9.72 -2.66
C LEU A 104 -10.93 8.23 -2.35
N ASN A 105 -12.19 7.82 -2.25
CA ASN A 105 -12.60 6.42 -2.19
C ASN A 105 -13.17 6.01 -3.54
N SER A 106 -12.43 5.20 -4.28
CA SER A 106 -12.87 4.61 -5.54
C SER A 106 -12.92 3.08 -5.43
N SER A 107 -13.43 2.56 -4.30
CA SER A 107 -13.76 1.14 -4.16
C SER A 107 -15.07 0.80 -4.84
N GLY A 108 -15.08 -0.32 -5.56
CA GLY A 108 -16.25 -0.81 -6.25
C GLY A 108 -17.35 -1.31 -5.33
N TRP A 109 -18.55 -1.24 -5.79
CA TRP A 109 -19.72 -1.81 -5.11
C TRP A 109 -20.18 -3.15 -5.71
N ALA A 110 -20.95 -3.91 -4.95
CA ALA A 110 -21.61 -5.12 -5.44
C ALA A 110 -22.59 -4.78 -6.56
N PRO A 111 -22.66 -5.58 -7.64
CA PRO A 111 -23.70 -5.46 -8.65
C PRO A 111 -25.11 -5.49 -8.03
N GLN A 112 -26.07 -4.79 -8.65
CA GLN A 112 -27.46 -4.70 -8.16
C GLN A 112 -28.11 -6.07 -7.94
N ALA A 113 -27.81 -7.04 -8.79
CA ALA A 113 -28.41 -8.37 -8.73
C ALA A 113 -27.61 -9.35 -7.83
N LEU A 114 -26.45 -8.95 -7.31
CA LEU A 114 -25.64 -9.76 -6.39
C LEU A 114 -26.14 -9.58 -4.96
N THR A 115 -27.15 -10.36 -4.59
CA THR A 115 -27.83 -10.27 -3.28
C THR A 115 -27.45 -11.44 -2.37
N LEU A 116 -27.70 -11.29 -1.05
CA LEU A 116 -27.55 -12.38 -0.08
C LEU A 116 -28.38 -13.61 -0.47
N ASP A 117 -29.61 -13.40 -0.93
CA ASP A 117 -30.50 -14.49 -1.33
C ASP A 117 -29.99 -15.21 -2.59
N HIS A 118 -29.44 -14.47 -3.56
CA HIS A 118 -28.78 -15.06 -4.73
C HIS A 118 -27.64 -16.00 -4.34
N LEU A 119 -26.76 -15.57 -3.43
CA LEU A 119 -25.63 -16.37 -2.98
C LEU A 119 -26.06 -17.57 -2.13
N LYS A 120 -27.06 -17.39 -1.25
CA LYS A 120 -27.65 -18.49 -0.48
C LYS A 120 -28.34 -19.53 -1.37
N ALA A 121 -29.00 -19.11 -2.44
CA ALA A 121 -29.62 -20.02 -3.42
C ALA A 121 -28.57 -20.88 -4.16
N LYS A 122 -27.30 -20.39 -4.29
CA LYS A 122 -26.15 -21.17 -4.77
C LYS A 122 -25.57 -22.10 -3.70
N GLY A 123 -26.08 -22.09 -2.47
CA GLY A 123 -25.60 -22.90 -1.36
C GLY A 123 -24.28 -22.41 -0.73
N LEU A 124 -23.89 -21.15 -1.00
CA LEU A 124 -22.65 -20.58 -0.50
C LEU A 124 -22.75 -20.21 0.98
N LYS A 125 -21.72 -20.51 1.75
CA LYS A 125 -21.50 -20.06 3.15
C LYS A 125 -20.57 -18.87 3.22
N GLU A 126 -19.71 -18.69 2.23
CA GLU A 126 -18.80 -17.58 2.00
C GLU A 126 -18.68 -17.36 0.49
N ILE A 127 -18.23 -16.20 0.06
CA ILE A 127 -18.00 -15.90 -1.36
C ILE A 127 -16.61 -16.40 -1.73
N PRO A 128 -16.47 -17.36 -2.66
CA PRO A 128 -15.16 -17.88 -3.03
C PRO A 128 -14.31 -16.80 -3.73
N LEU A 129 -13.02 -16.72 -3.39
CA LEU A 129 -12.07 -15.78 -3.99
C LEU A 129 -12.02 -15.90 -5.52
N ARG A 130 -11.81 -17.10 -6.04
CA ARG A 130 -11.69 -17.37 -7.49
C ARG A 130 -13.06 -17.61 -8.11
N SER A 131 -13.93 -16.57 -8.07
CA SER A 131 -15.31 -16.66 -8.51
C SER A 131 -15.79 -15.34 -9.11
N ILE A 132 -16.71 -15.43 -10.08
CA ILE A 132 -17.42 -14.25 -10.61
C ILE A 132 -18.28 -13.57 -9.54
N ASP A 133 -18.71 -14.30 -8.52
CA ASP A 133 -19.50 -13.76 -7.42
C ASP A 133 -18.67 -12.88 -6.46
N SER A 134 -17.33 -12.97 -6.53
CA SER A 134 -16.42 -12.07 -5.78
C SER A 134 -16.12 -10.76 -6.52
N VAL A 135 -16.56 -10.63 -7.77
CA VAL A 135 -16.27 -9.45 -8.58
C VAL A 135 -17.22 -8.31 -8.23
N THR A 136 -16.65 -7.21 -7.75
CA THR A 136 -17.34 -5.91 -7.62
C THR A 136 -17.05 -5.03 -8.82
N VAL A 137 -17.81 -3.94 -9.01
CA VAL A 137 -17.54 -2.97 -10.09
C VAL A 137 -16.13 -2.42 -9.95
N PRO A 138 -15.26 -2.52 -10.96
CA PRO A 138 -13.90 -2.02 -10.85
C PRO A 138 -13.86 -0.49 -10.73
N GLY A 139 -13.17 0.03 -9.71
CA GLY A 139 -13.16 1.46 -9.42
C GLY A 139 -11.93 2.23 -9.89
N ALA A 140 -10.82 1.55 -10.24
CA ALA A 140 -9.52 2.18 -10.48
C ALA A 140 -9.55 3.28 -11.55
N VAL A 141 -10.17 3.03 -12.71
CA VAL A 141 -10.23 4.00 -13.82
C VAL A 141 -11.06 5.24 -13.45
N ALA A 142 -12.15 5.06 -12.71
CA ALA A 142 -12.95 6.19 -12.22
C ALA A 142 -12.18 7.03 -11.20
N GLY A 143 -11.36 6.38 -10.36
CA GLY A 143 -10.46 7.06 -9.43
C GLY A 143 -9.39 7.88 -10.15
N TRP A 144 -8.75 7.32 -11.18
CA TRP A 144 -7.83 8.07 -12.03
C TRP A 144 -8.50 9.31 -12.64
N ASN A 145 -9.68 9.13 -13.22
CA ASN A 145 -10.41 10.24 -13.83
C ASN A 145 -10.76 11.34 -12.83
N ALA A 146 -11.27 10.98 -11.65
CA ALA A 146 -11.64 11.96 -10.62
C ALA A 146 -10.43 12.77 -10.11
N LEU A 147 -9.28 12.12 -9.93
CA LEU A 147 -8.02 12.78 -9.58
C LEU A 147 -7.55 13.70 -10.70
N HIS A 148 -7.53 13.19 -11.93
CA HIS A 148 -7.03 13.89 -13.11
C HIS A 148 -7.89 15.11 -13.46
N GLU A 149 -9.23 15.00 -13.45
CA GLU A 149 -10.14 16.13 -13.71
C GLU A 149 -9.93 17.28 -12.73
N ARG A 150 -9.58 16.98 -11.49
CA ARG A 150 -9.46 18.00 -10.45
C ARG A 150 -8.05 18.59 -10.33
N PHE A 151 -7.01 17.78 -10.51
CA PHE A 151 -5.64 18.14 -10.19
C PHE A 151 -4.63 17.84 -11.30
N GLY A 152 -5.03 17.20 -12.40
CA GLY A 152 -4.18 16.94 -13.56
C GLY A 152 -3.82 18.22 -14.32
N LYS A 153 -2.65 18.20 -14.94
CA LYS A 153 -2.13 19.28 -15.79
C LYS A 153 -1.92 18.86 -17.24
N LEU A 154 -1.58 17.57 -17.48
CA LEU A 154 -1.35 17.01 -18.81
C LEU A 154 -2.58 16.28 -19.35
N SER A 155 -2.60 15.97 -20.65
CA SER A 155 -3.67 15.15 -21.20
C SER A 155 -3.58 13.70 -20.68
N LEU A 156 -4.74 13.03 -20.49
CA LEU A 156 -4.75 11.64 -20.09
C LEU A 156 -3.99 10.73 -21.09
N LYS A 157 -3.95 11.14 -22.36
CA LYS A 157 -3.15 10.49 -23.40
C LYS A 157 -1.65 10.54 -23.11
N ASP A 158 -1.14 11.67 -22.68
CA ASP A 158 0.28 11.83 -22.32
C ASP A 158 0.58 11.07 -21.02
N VAL A 159 -0.33 11.09 -20.06
CA VAL A 159 -0.21 10.43 -18.75
C VAL A 159 -0.17 8.91 -18.91
N LEU A 160 -0.99 8.31 -19.78
CA LEU A 160 -1.05 6.86 -19.99
C LEU A 160 -0.05 6.34 -21.03
N ALA A 161 0.66 7.23 -21.77
CA ALA A 161 1.60 6.84 -22.83
C ALA A 161 2.70 5.86 -22.34
N PRO A 162 3.34 6.03 -21.15
CA PRO A 162 4.33 5.08 -20.67
C PRO A 162 3.76 3.66 -20.47
N ALA A 163 2.58 3.55 -19.87
CA ALA A 163 1.94 2.25 -19.64
C ALA A 163 1.53 1.57 -20.94
N ILE A 164 1.03 2.34 -21.93
CA ILE A 164 0.74 1.82 -23.27
C ILE A 164 2.01 1.31 -23.94
N TYR A 165 3.13 2.03 -23.80
CA TYR A 165 4.44 1.61 -24.31
C TYR A 165 4.89 0.29 -23.69
N TYR A 166 4.95 0.17 -22.37
CA TYR A 166 5.38 -1.07 -21.71
C TYR A 166 4.45 -2.25 -21.99
N ALA A 167 3.14 -2.01 -22.09
CA ALA A 167 2.21 -3.07 -22.46
C ALA A 167 2.38 -3.56 -23.89
N SER A 168 2.73 -2.68 -24.87
CA SER A 168 2.92 -3.04 -26.28
C SER A 168 4.31 -3.56 -26.58
N GLU A 169 5.35 -2.84 -26.17
CA GLU A 169 6.75 -3.18 -26.46
C GLU A 169 7.34 -4.19 -25.46
N GLY A 170 6.77 -4.23 -24.26
CA GLY A 170 7.16 -5.14 -23.18
C GLY A 170 8.19 -4.54 -22.23
N PHE A 171 8.36 -5.26 -21.12
CA PHE A 171 9.36 -4.99 -20.10
C PHE A 171 10.00 -6.31 -19.65
N PRO A 172 11.25 -6.31 -19.16
CA PRO A 172 11.86 -7.49 -18.58
C PRO A 172 11.28 -7.74 -17.18
N ALA A 173 10.79 -8.95 -16.91
CA ALA A 173 10.28 -9.31 -15.58
C ALA A 173 11.38 -9.16 -14.53
N GLY A 174 11.08 -8.51 -13.41
CA GLY A 174 11.95 -8.32 -12.26
C GLY A 174 12.11 -9.60 -11.42
N GLU A 175 12.87 -9.49 -10.34
CA GLU A 175 13.15 -10.63 -9.45
C GLU A 175 11.86 -11.07 -8.73
N LEU A 176 11.17 -10.15 -8.05
CA LEU A 176 9.92 -10.43 -7.37
C LEU A 176 8.76 -10.69 -8.33
N ASP A 177 8.70 -9.97 -9.46
CA ASP A 177 7.66 -10.19 -10.45
C ASP A 177 7.70 -11.62 -11.00
N SER A 178 8.89 -12.13 -11.34
CA SER A 178 9.02 -13.49 -11.85
C SER A 178 8.58 -14.54 -10.83
N ASP A 179 8.80 -14.28 -9.54
CA ASP A 179 8.33 -15.13 -8.44
C ASP A 179 6.80 -15.10 -8.34
N TYR A 180 6.20 -13.91 -8.31
CA TYR A 180 4.74 -13.77 -8.25
C TYR A 180 4.01 -14.28 -9.50
N PHE A 181 4.61 -14.13 -10.69
CA PHE A 181 4.06 -14.74 -11.91
C PHE A 181 4.01 -16.28 -11.83
N SER A 182 4.81 -16.89 -10.94
CA SER A 182 4.83 -18.36 -10.77
C SER A 182 3.48 -18.95 -10.32
N ASP A 183 2.59 -18.13 -9.75
CA ASP A 183 1.22 -18.54 -9.35
C ASP A 183 0.25 -18.60 -10.54
N ALA A 184 0.58 -17.98 -11.68
CA ALA A 184 -0.30 -17.90 -12.84
C ALA A 184 -0.85 -19.26 -13.34
N PRO A 185 -0.07 -20.36 -13.39
CA PRO A 185 -0.59 -21.66 -13.79
C PRO A 185 -1.73 -22.18 -12.91
N GLN A 186 -1.65 -21.96 -11.61
CA GLN A 186 -2.69 -22.36 -10.67
C GLN A 186 -3.91 -21.43 -10.76
N VAL A 187 -3.68 -20.12 -10.79
CA VAL A 187 -4.75 -19.11 -10.83
C VAL A 187 -5.58 -19.24 -12.10
N PHE A 188 -4.92 -19.40 -13.25
CA PHE A 188 -5.58 -19.46 -14.57
C PHE A 188 -5.83 -20.89 -15.08
N ALA A 189 -5.80 -21.89 -14.19
CA ALA A 189 -6.03 -23.29 -14.60
C ALA A 189 -7.34 -23.48 -15.41
N ASN A 190 -8.38 -22.71 -15.10
CA ASN A 190 -9.70 -22.76 -15.73
C ASN A 190 -10.03 -21.49 -16.55
N ASP A 191 -9.07 -20.57 -16.74
CA ASP A 191 -9.25 -19.37 -17.57
C ASP A 191 -8.29 -19.35 -18.77
N PRO A 192 -8.74 -19.83 -19.95
CA PRO A 192 -7.89 -19.78 -21.17
C PRO A 192 -7.49 -18.36 -21.57
N GLY A 193 -8.25 -17.33 -21.17
CA GLY A 193 -7.91 -15.93 -21.38
C GLY A 193 -6.66 -15.53 -20.61
N GLY A 194 -6.61 -15.85 -19.33
CA GLY A 194 -5.46 -15.62 -18.47
C GLY A 194 -4.23 -16.41 -18.88
N GLN A 195 -4.42 -17.70 -19.25
CA GLN A 195 -3.33 -18.50 -19.78
C GLN A 195 -2.66 -17.85 -20.99
N ARG A 196 -3.42 -17.40 -21.98
CA ARG A 196 -2.88 -16.72 -23.16
C ARG A 196 -2.25 -15.36 -22.84
N THR A 197 -2.78 -14.65 -21.85
CA THR A 197 -2.30 -13.30 -21.48
C THR A 197 -1.04 -13.36 -20.63
N TYR A 198 -1.05 -14.16 -19.56
CA TYR A 198 0.01 -14.17 -18.53
C TYR A 198 1.01 -15.32 -18.69
N MET A 199 0.71 -16.27 -19.56
CA MET A 199 1.60 -17.37 -19.94
C MET A 199 1.69 -17.54 -21.46
N PRO A 200 2.15 -16.51 -22.22
CA PRO A 200 2.08 -16.49 -23.68
C PRO A 200 2.86 -17.64 -24.34
N ASN A 201 3.88 -18.19 -23.67
CA ASN A 201 4.67 -19.34 -24.12
C ASN A 201 4.30 -20.63 -23.37
N GLY A 202 3.10 -20.71 -22.79
CA GLY A 202 2.65 -21.85 -21.97
C GLY A 202 3.27 -21.90 -20.57
N LYS A 203 4.03 -20.88 -20.17
CA LYS A 203 4.67 -20.74 -18.86
C LYS A 203 4.69 -19.27 -18.43
N PRO A 204 4.77 -18.96 -17.11
CA PRO A 204 5.01 -17.61 -16.62
C PRO A 204 6.34 -17.04 -17.13
N PRO A 205 6.47 -15.70 -17.26
CA PRO A 205 7.74 -15.06 -17.61
C PRO A 205 8.78 -15.29 -16.51
N ALA A 206 10.00 -15.69 -16.89
CA ALA A 206 11.13 -15.83 -15.98
C ALA A 206 11.85 -14.48 -15.79
N LEU A 207 12.70 -14.39 -14.78
CA LEU A 207 13.56 -13.21 -14.53
C LEU A 207 14.29 -12.79 -15.82
N GLY A 208 14.12 -11.53 -16.21
CA GLY A 208 14.69 -10.93 -17.42
C GLY A 208 13.98 -11.32 -18.72
N GLU A 209 12.98 -12.20 -18.71
CA GLU A 209 12.16 -12.50 -19.90
C GLU A 209 11.23 -11.32 -20.18
N VAL A 210 11.17 -10.89 -21.46
CA VAL A 210 10.33 -9.75 -21.85
C VAL A 210 8.87 -10.17 -21.92
N PHE A 211 8.06 -9.62 -21.02
CA PHE A 211 6.62 -9.79 -21.00
C PHE A 211 5.92 -8.68 -21.79
N ARG A 212 4.87 -9.01 -22.53
CA ARG A 212 4.03 -8.08 -23.31
C ARG A 212 2.55 -8.39 -23.10
N ASN A 213 1.73 -7.34 -23.08
CA ASN A 213 0.29 -7.47 -23.01
C ASN A 213 -0.41 -6.52 -23.99
N PRO A 214 -0.42 -6.85 -25.29
CA PRO A 214 -0.98 -5.97 -26.33
C PRO A 214 -2.49 -5.72 -26.15
N ASN A 215 -3.21 -6.64 -25.52
CA ASN A 215 -4.63 -6.43 -25.19
C ASN A 215 -4.81 -5.35 -24.13
N LEU A 216 -3.95 -5.30 -23.10
CA LEU A 216 -3.95 -4.23 -22.11
C LEU A 216 -3.53 -2.89 -22.75
N ALA A 217 -2.54 -2.88 -23.65
CA ALA A 217 -2.17 -1.69 -24.42
C ALA A 217 -3.37 -1.12 -25.18
N LYS A 218 -4.17 -1.99 -25.81
CA LYS A 218 -5.43 -1.60 -26.49
C LYS A 218 -6.44 -1.00 -25.49
N ALA A 219 -6.66 -1.63 -24.35
CA ALA A 219 -7.59 -1.13 -23.33
C ALA A 219 -7.16 0.23 -22.79
N LEU A 220 -5.88 0.40 -22.44
CA LEU A 220 -5.30 1.69 -22.00
C LEU A 220 -5.42 2.77 -23.09
N SER A 221 -5.19 2.41 -24.37
CA SER A 221 -5.35 3.33 -25.49
C SER A 221 -6.80 3.79 -25.67
N LEU A 222 -7.78 2.92 -25.45
CA LEU A 222 -9.21 3.30 -25.45
C LEU A 222 -9.50 4.31 -24.34
N ILE A 223 -8.99 4.09 -23.11
CA ILE A 223 -9.15 5.02 -22.00
C ILE A 223 -8.44 6.34 -22.31
N ALA A 224 -7.21 6.32 -22.80
CA ALA A 224 -6.42 7.49 -23.13
C ALA A 224 -7.09 8.42 -24.16
N ASN A 225 -7.79 7.84 -25.13
CA ASN A 225 -8.44 8.59 -26.23
C ASN A 225 -9.88 9.00 -25.93
N ASN A 226 -10.61 8.26 -25.11
CA ASN A 226 -12.05 8.44 -24.92
C ASN A 226 -12.46 8.64 -23.44
N GLY A 227 -11.48 8.71 -22.54
CA GLY A 227 -11.73 8.88 -21.10
C GLY A 227 -12.44 7.68 -20.45
N PRO A 228 -13.04 7.89 -19.26
CA PRO A 228 -13.70 6.83 -18.49
C PRO A 228 -14.93 6.23 -19.19
N ASP A 229 -15.53 6.92 -20.14
CA ASP A 229 -16.67 6.38 -20.87
C ASP A 229 -16.31 5.15 -21.71
N ALA A 230 -15.06 5.07 -22.21
CA ALA A 230 -14.58 3.84 -22.86
C ALA A 230 -14.64 2.62 -21.94
N TYR A 231 -14.43 2.85 -20.63
CA TYR A 231 -14.39 1.81 -19.61
C TYR A 231 -15.78 1.46 -19.06
N TYR A 232 -16.58 2.48 -18.70
CA TYR A 232 -17.84 2.26 -17.97
C TYR A 232 -19.07 2.17 -18.88
N ARG A 233 -19.01 2.63 -20.14
CA ARG A 233 -20.14 2.65 -21.10
C ARG A 233 -19.77 2.14 -22.48
N GLY A 234 -18.46 2.09 -22.80
CA GLY A 234 -17.93 1.79 -24.11
C GLY A 234 -17.50 0.33 -24.31
N PRO A 235 -16.51 0.10 -25.18
CA PRO A 235 -16.07 -1.25 -25.56
C PRO A 235 -15.54 -2.08 -24.40
N ILE A 236 -14.91 -1.45 -23.39
CA ILE A 236 -14.38 -2.16 -22.23
C ILE A 236 -15.54 -2.64 -21.35
N ALA A 237 -16.56 -1.80 -21.10
CA ALA A 237 -17.78 -2.22 -20.39
C ALA A 237 -18.43 -3.42 -21.06
N GLN A 238 -18.57 -3.40 -22.39
CA GLN A 238 -19.15 -4.52 -23.15
C GLN A 238 -18.34 -5.81 -22.93
N ALA A 239 -17.01 -5.74 -22.93
CA ALA A 239 -16.15 -6.89 -22.68
C ALA A 239 -16.27 -7.41 -21.24
N ILE A 240 -16.35 -6.53 -20.24
CA ILE A 240 -16.59 -6.89 -18.82
C ILE A 240 -17.93 -7.61 -18.69
N LEU A 241 -19.01 -7.06 -19.26
CA LEU A 241 -20.35 -7.65 -19.19
C LEU A 241 -20.41 -9.01 -19.88
N ALA A 242 -19.82 -9.15 -21.06
CA ALA A 242 -19.73 -10.43 -21.77
C ALA A 242 -18.95 -11.48 -20.96
N THR A 243 -17.83 -11.07 -20.34
CA THR A 243 -17.04 -11.93 -19.47
C THR A 243 -17.84 -12.34 -18.22
N SER A 244 -18.52 -11.39 -17.56
CA SER A 244 -19.37 -11.67 -16.41
C SER A 244 -20.48 -12.67 -16.77
N GLN A 245 -21.18 -12.46 -17.88
CA GLN A 245 -22.23 -13.35 -18.36
C GLN A 245 -21.71 -14.76 -18.67
N ALA A 246 -20.53 -14.87 -19.32
CA ALA A 246 -19.92 -16.16 -19.65
C ALA A 246 -19.57 -17.01 -18.42
N HIS A 247 -19.32 -16.36 -17.28
CA HIS A 247 -19.04 -17.00 -15.99
C HIS A 247 -20.28 -17.09 -15.07
N GLY A 248 -21.50 -16.74 -15.56
CA GLY A 248 -22.73 -16.77 -14.78
C GLY A 248 -22.82 -15.66 -13.71
N GLY A 249 -22.12 -14.55 -13.93
CA GLY A 249 -22.12 -13.37 -13.06
C GLY A 249 -23.38 -12.52 -13.23
N THR A 250 -23.57 -11.59 -12.30
CA THR A 250 -24.77 -10.77 -12.17
C THR A 250 -24.59 -9.31 -12.62
N MET A 251 -23.38 -8.91 -13.06
CA MET A 251 -23.08 -7.53 -13.43
C MET A 251 -23.89 -7.08 -14.63
N ALA A 252 -24.55 -5.94 -14.53
CA ALA A 252 -25.35 -5.31 -15.57
C ALA A 252 -24.70 -3.99 -16.05
N ALA A 253 -25.14 -3.50 -17.21
CA ALA A 253 -24.62 -2.26 -17.78
C ALA A 253 -24.83 -1.04 -16.86
N ALA A 254 -25.93 -1.01 -16.11
CA ALA A 254 -26.20 0.05 -15.14
C ALA A 254 -25.21 0.06 -13.98
N ASP A 255 -24.77 -1.13 -13.51
CA ASP A 255 -23.80 -1.22 -12.41
C ASP A 255 -22.48 -0.52 -12.74
N LEU A 256 -22.01 -0.65 -13.99
CA LEU A 256 -20.83 0.03 -14.51
C LEU A 256 -21.12 1.52 -14.77
N ALA A 257 -22.20 1.83 -15.50
CA ALA A 257 -22.52 3.19 -15.96
C ALA A 257 -22.81 4.18 -14.84
N ASP A 258 -23.38 3.70 -13.72
CA ASP A 258 -23.76 4.51 -12.55
C ASP A 258 -22.63 4.64 -11.52
N PHE A 259 -21.55 3.87 -11.66
CA PHE A 259 -20.43 3.89 -10.71
C PHE A 259 -19.77 5.26 -10.67
N LYS A 260 -19.56 5.75 -9.43
CA LYS A 260 -18.87 7.01 -9.15
C LYS A 260 -17.96 6.86 -7.93
N PRO A 261 -16.73 7.35 -8.01
CA PRO A 261 -15.88 7.48 -6.82
C PRO A 261 -16.43 8.57 -5.89
N GLU A 262 -16.06 8.50 -4.63
CA GLU A 262 -16.47 9.49 -3.61
C GLU A 262 -15.28 10.27 -3.09
N TRP A 263 -15.37 11.61 -3.11
CA TRP A 263 -14.50 12.45 -2.34
C TRP A 263 -14.92 12.41 -0.87
N VAL A 264 -13.98 12.05 0.00
CA VAL A 264 -14.21 11.87 1.44
C VAL A 264 -13.25 12.74 2.24
N GLU A 265 -13.68 13.18 3.42
CA GLU A 265 -12.76 13.85 4.35
C GLU A 265 -11.91 12.79 5.06
N PRO A 266 -10.56 12.88 5.00
CA PRO A 266 -9.71 11.97 5.75
C PRO A 266 -9.98 12.04 7.26
N ILE A 267 -10.00 10.89 7.91
CA ILE A 267 -10.03 10.79 9.38
C ILE A 267 -8.62 10.95 9.93
N SER A 268 -8.48 11.41 11.16
CA SER A 268 -7.15 11.65 11.75
C SER A 268 -7.08 11.41 13.24
N THR A 269 -5.86 11.25 13.73
CA THR A 269 -5.50 11.37 15.13
C THR A 269 -4.20 12.15 15.31
N THR A 270 -3.99 12.67 16.52
CA THR A 270 -2.67 13.18 16.90
C THR A 270 -1.84 12.06 17.53
N TYR A 271 -0.55 12.00 17.21
CA TYR A 271 0.40 11.08 17.81
C TYR A 271 1.69 11.84 18.15
N ARG A 272 1.95 12.10 19.43
CA ARG A 272 3.13 12.83 19.93
C ARG A 272 3.44 14.12 19.16
N GLY A 273 2.39 14.91 18.88
CA GLY A 273 2.51 16.20 18.20
C GLY A 273 2.53 16.14 16.66
N TRP A 274 2.42 14.97 16.06
CA TRP A 274 2.11 14.78 14.66
C TRP A 274 0.61 14.56 14.46
N THR A 275 0.06 15.01 13.34
CA THR A 275 -1.29 14.61 12.90
C THR A 275 -1.14 13.55 11.82
N VAL A 276 -1.75 12.38 12.02
CA VAL A 276 -1.74 11.24 11.10
C VAL A 276 -3.13 11.07 10.52
N TYR A 277 -3.22 10.91 9.21
CA TYR A 277 -4.46 10.83 8.45
C TYR A 277 -4.57 9.52 7.70
N GLU A 278 -5.77 8.98 7.67
CA GLU A 278 -6.19 7.80 6.92
C GLU A 278 -7.54 8.08 6.24
N LEU A 279 -7.99 7.21 5.34
CA LEU A 279 -9.35 7.32 4.81
C LEU A 279 -10.38 6.68 5.78
N PRO A 280 -11.61 7.22 5.79
CA PRO A 280 -12.71 6.66 6.59
C PRO A 280 -13.10 5.25 6.09
N PRO A 281 -13.95 4.50 6.85
CA PRO A 281 -14.57 3.27 6.38
C PRO A 281 -15.26 3.45 5.01
N ASN A 282 -15.29 2.46 4.17
CA ASN A 282 -15.17 0.99 4.32
C ASN A 282 -13.72 0.45 4.38
N GLY A 283 -12.70 1.30 4.27
CA GLY A 283 -11.29 0.94 4.44
C GLY A 283 -10.93 0.67 5.91
N GLN A 284 -9.74 0.13 6.14
CA GLN A 284 -9.24 -0.25 7.46
C GLN A 284 -8.36 0.81 8.14
N GLY A 285 -8.29 2.04 7.60
CA GLY A 285 -7.42 3.11 8.12
C GLY A 285 -7.66 3.47 9.59
N MET A 286 -8.92 3.35 10.06
CA MET A 286 -9.23 3.62 11.46
C MET A 286 -8.44 2.74 12.44
N ALA A 287 -8.10 1.49 12.07
CA ALA A 287 -7.33 0.60 12.93
C ALA A 287 -5.88 1.10 13.13
N ALA A 288 -5.26 1.68 12.09
CA ALA A 288 -3.93 2.29 12.23
C ALA A 288 -3.95 3.46 13.22
N LEU A 289 -4.97 4.33 13.12
CA LEU A 289 -5.13 5.48 14.02
C LEU A 289 -5.46 5.04 15.46
N GLU A 290 -6.28 4.01 15.63
CA GLU A 290 -6.60 3.44 16.93
C GLU A 290 -5.36 2.80 17.58
N MET A 291 -4.56 2.04 16.82
CA MET A 291 -3.28 1.52 17.30
C MET A 291 -2.37 2.63 17.82
N LEU A 292 -2.21 3.73 17.06
CA LEU A 292 -1.41 4.88 17.46
C LEU A 292 -1.93 5.48 18.78
N ASN A 293 -3.26 5.62 18.92
CA ASN A 293 -3.87 6.13 20.15
C ASN A 293 -3.60 5.21 21.35
N ILE A 294 -3.69 3.90 21.18
CA ILE A 294 -3.37 2.92 22.23
C ILE A 294 -1.88 2.98 22.58
N MET A 295 -1.01 3.01 21.58
CA MET A 295 0.45 3.08 21.77
C MET A 295 0.89 4.36 22.47
N GLU A 296 0.20 5.49 22.24
CA GLU A 296 0.51 6.79 22.86
C GLU A 296 0.26 6.83 24.37
N THR A 297 -0.57 5.91 24.91
CA THR A 297 -0.87 5.85 26.36
C THR A 297 0.34 5.49 27.22
N ALA A 298 1.38 4.91 26.62
CA ALA A 298 2.65 4.57 27.27
C ALA A 298 3.83 5.25 26.53
N PRO A 299 4.95 5.53 27.20
CA PRO A 299 6.14 6.06 26.54
C PRO A 299 6.70 5.05 25.53
N ALA A 300 7.45 5.56 24.54
CA ALA A 300 8.29 4.74 23.69
C ALA A 300 9.41 4.07 24.53
N SER A 301 9.78 2.84 24.17
CA SER A 301 10.85 2.13 24.87
C SER A 301 12.21 2.80 24.62
N ALA A 302 12.95 3.07 25.69
CA ALA A 302 14.33 3.58 25.57
C ALA A 302 15.30 2.55 24.97
N ASP A 303 14.93 1.25 25.00
CA ASP A 303 15.72 0.15 24.43
C ASP A 303 15.55 0.01 22.91
N GLY A 304 14.78 0.90 22.29
CA GLY A 304 14.61 1.00 20.83
C GLY A 304 13.36 0.31 20.26
N PRO A 305 13.13 0.46 18.92
CA PRO A 305 11.90 0.07 18.24
C PRO A 305 11.67 -1.44 18.19
N SER A 306 12.74 -2.24 18.26
CA SER A 306 12.70 -3.71 18.24
C SER A 306 12.91 -4.34 19.62
N SER A 307 12.78 -3.56 20.71
CA SER A 307 12.85 -4.10 22.07
C SER A 307 11.62 -4.93 22.42
N VAL A 308 11.75 -5.83 23.41
CA VAL A 308 10.64 -6.67 23.90
C VAL A 308 9.43 -5.82 24.29
N THR A 309 9.65 -4.78 25.09
CA THR A 309 8.59 -3.90 25.58
C THR A 309 7.86 -3.19 24.43
N GLU A 310 8.61 -2.70 23.43
CA GLU A 310 8.02 -1.97 22.31
C GLU A 310 7.24 -2.91 21.38
N LEU A 311 7.81 -4.06 21.03
CA LEU A 311 7.14 -5.04 20.18
C LEU A 311 5.90 -5.64 20.84
N HIS A 312 5.99 -6.01 22.12
CA HIS A 312 4.83 -6.50 22.87
C HIS A 312 3.69 -5.47 22.90
N LYS A 313 4.00 -4.21 23.21
CA LYS A 313 3.00 -3.11 23.19
C LYS A 313 2.33 -2.96 21.81
N LYS A 314 3.12 -2.97 20.72
CA LYS A 314 2.60 -2.85 19.36
C LYS A 314 1.75 -4.05 18.95
N ILE A 315 2.15 -5.29 19.31
CA ILE A 315 1.40 -6.51 19.02
C ILE A 315 0.06 -6.50 19.76
N GLU A 316 0.05 -6.16 21.05
CA GLU A 316 -1.20 -6.12 21.83
C GLU A 316 -2.12 -4.98 21.36
N ALA A 317 -1.58 -3.80 21.01
CA ALA A 317 -2.37 -2.71 20.44
C ALA A 317 -3.01 -3.11 19.09
N MET A 318 -2.28 -3.83 18.24
CA MET A 318 -2.80 -4.38 16.99
C MET A 318 -4.00 -5.29 17.23
N LYS A 319 -3.89 -6.27 18.14
CA LYS A 319 -4.97 -7.22 18.43
C LYS A 319 -6.26 -6.49 18.82
N LEU A 320 -6.15 -5.48 19.68
CA LEU A 320 -7.29 -4.69 20.16
C LEU A 320 -7.93 -3.89 19.02
N ALA A 321 -7.14 -3.14 18.24
CA ALA A 321 -7.65 -2.34 17.14
C ALA A 321 -8.27 -3.21 16.02
N TYR A 322 -7.71 -4.39 15.76
CA TYR A 322 -8.27 -5.30 14.75
C TYR A 322 -9.57 -5.98 15.21
N ALA A 323 -9.72 -6.26 16.50
CA ALA A 323 -11.01 -6.74 17.05
C ALA A 323 -12.11 -5.68 16.84
N ASP A 324 -11.81 -4.41 17.06
CA ASP A 324 -12.75 -3.33 16.81
C ASP A 324 -13.01 -3.13 15.29
N LEU A 325 -11.97 -3.22 14.47
CA LEU A 325 -12.11 -3.17 13.02
C LEU A 325 -13.07 -4.26 12.50
N GLU A 326 -12.89 -5.51 12.93
CA GLU A 326 -13.74 -6.63 12.51
C GLU A 326 -15.20 -6.46 12.95
N HIS A 327 -15.39 -5.90 14.14
CA HIS A 327 -16.72 -5.72 14.71
C HIS A 327 -17.52 -4.58 14.06
N TYR A 328 -16.85 -3.47 13.73
CA TYR A 328 -17.53 -2.22 13.35
C TYR A 328 -17.41 -1.85 11.88
N ASN A 329 -16.36 -2.33 11.15
CA ASN A 329 -16.08 -1.79 9.82
C ASN A 329 -17.07 -2.26 8.76
N ALA A 330 -17.62 -1.30 8.05
CA ALA A 330 -18.55 -1.53 6.93
C ALA A 330 -18.68 -0.27 6.09
N ASP A 331 -19.41 -0.38 4.97
CA ASP A 331 -19.84 0.79 4.19
C ASP A 331 -20.75 1.69 5.04
N PRO A 332 -20.35 2.94 5.33
CA PRO A 332 -21.10 3.84 6.23
C PRO A 332 -22.47 4.26 5.67
N ARG A 333 -22.75 4.01 4.40
CA ARG A 333 -24.09 4.21 3.81
C ARG A 333 -25.09 3.13 4.26
N PHE A 334 -24.61 1.99 4.75
CA PHE A 334 -25.41 0.82 5.13
C PHE A 334 -25.34 0.47 6.61
N ALA A 335 -24.28 0.90 7.31
CA ALA A 335 -24.11 0.63 8.72
C ALA A 335 -23.49 1.82 9.45
N LYS A 336 -23.83 2.01 10.72
CA LYS A 336 -23.25 3.07 11.56
C LYS A 336 -21.91 2.61 12.11
N VAL A 337 -20.82 3.17 11.61
CA VAL A 337 -19.47 2.95 12.14
C VAL A 337 -19.13 4.07 13.13
N PRO A 338 -18.84 3.79 14.41
CA PRO A 338 -18.65 4.82 15.45
C PRO A 338 -17.20 5.37 15.44
N VAL A 339 -16.70 5.85 14.30
CA VAL A 339 -15.30 6.27 14.09
C VAL A 339 -14.82 7.25 15.16
N ALA A 340 -15.60 8.30 15.47
CA ALA A 340 -15.20 9.30 16.46
C ALA A 340 -15.05 8.71 17.88
N GLY A 341 -15.86 7.70 18.22
CA GLY A 341 -15.75 6.99 19.50
C GLY A 341 -14.49 6.13 19.58
N LEU A 342 -14.25 5.32 18.54
CA LEU A 342 -13.09 4.43 18.42
C LEU A 342 -11.76 5.22 18.43
N LEU A 343 -11.73 6.39 17.80
CA LEU A 343 -10.54 7.24 17.74
C LEU A 343 -10.38 8.18 18.93
N SER A 344 -11.28 8.12 19.93
CA SER A 344 -11.15 8.98 21.11
C SER A 344 -9.98 8.52 22.01
N LYS A 345 -9.26 9.49 22.59
CA LYS A 345 -8.15 9.20 23.52
C LYS A 345 -8.62 8.49 24.80
N ASP A 346 -9.87 8.70 25.21
CA ASP A 346 -10.43 8.02 26.38
C ASP A 346 -10.75 6.55 26.07
N TYR A 347 -11.26 6.24 24.89
CA TYR A 347 -11.41 4.86 24.44
C TYR A 347 -10.05 4.16 24.34
N ALA A 348 -9.05 4.81 23.78
CA ALA A 348 -7.69 4.27 23.72
C ALA A 348 -7.11 3.92 25.09
N LYS A 349 -7.37 4.74 26.14
CA LYS A 349 -6.97 4.42 27.53
C LYS A 349 -7.69 3.17 28.05
N GLN A 350 -8.99 3.03 27.76
CA GLN A 350 -9.76 1.84 28.13
C GLN A 350 -9.20 0.59 27.45
N ARG A 351 -8.91 0.67 26.14
CA ARG A 351 -8.31 -0.46 25.39
C ARG A 351 -6.91 -0.77 25.92
N ALA A 352 -6.07 0.21 26.13
CA ALA A 352 -4.72 0.04 26.68
C ALA A 352 -4.71 -0.64 28.07
N SER A 353 -5.74 -0.41 28.90
CA SER A 353 -5.84 -1.06 30.22
C SER A 353 -6.04 -2.59 30.14
N LEU A 354 -6.40 -3.12 28.97
CA LEU A 354 -6.51 -4.56 28.72
C LEU A 354 -5.15 -5.22 28.39
N ILE A 355 -4.12 -4.43 28.12
CA ILE A 355 -2.77 -4.93 27.82
C ILE A 355 -2.09 -5.34 29.13
N ASN A 356 -1.74 -6.62 29.24
CA ASN A 356 -0.90 -7.11 30.32
C ASN A 356 0.58 -6.95 29.91
N PRO A 357 1.40 -6.16 30.63
CA PRO A 357 2.78 -5.90 30.21
C PRO A 357 3.72 -7.12 30.31
N ALA A 358 3.27 -8.20 30.93
CA ALA A 358 4.07 -9.42 31.13
C ALA A 358 3.62 -10.63 30.31
N HIS A 359 2.41 -10.61 29.78
CA HIS A 359 1.80 -11.76 29.12
C HIS A 359 0.96 -11.35 27.89
N ALA A 360 1.10 -12.11 26.79
CA ALA A 360 0.29 -11.96 25.61
C ALA A 360 -1.17 -12.34 25.88
N ASN A 361 -2.12 -11.56 25.34
CA ASN A 361 -3.54 -11.92 25.34
C ASN A 361 -3.86 -12.69 24.05
N CYS A 362 -4.13 -13.99 24.17
CA CYS A 362 -4.44 -14.87 23.05
C CYS A 362 -5.95 -14.98 22.75
N ASP A 363 -6.80 -14.47 23.64
CA ASP A 363 -8.25 -14.61 23.54
C ASP A 363 -8.90 -13.51 22.69
N VAL A 364 -8.11 -12.54 22.20
CA VAL A 364 -8.61 -11.47 21.32
C VAL A 364 -8.78 -12.04 19.92
N SER A 365 -10.02 -12.12 19.44
CA SER A 365 -10.34 -12.50 18.07
C SER A 365 -10.19 -11.29 17.13
N TYR A 366 -9.56 -11.48 15.99
CA TYR A 366 -9.42 -10.48 14.93
C TYR A 366 -9.31 -11.14 13.55
N GLY A 367 -9.80 -10.45 12.51
CA GLY A 367 -9.68 -10.88 11.12
C GLY A 367 -8.29 -10.58 10.55
N ALA A 368 -7.77 -11.47 9.70
CA ALA A 368 -6.49 -11.29 9.03
C ALA A 368 -6.60 -11.71 7.55
N PRO A 369 -7.34 -10.93 6.72
CA PRO A 369 -7.43 -11.23 5.30
C PRO A 369 -6.06 -11.06 4.63
N ARG A 370 -5.65 -12.05 3.83
CA ARG A 370 -4.50 -11.91 2.91
C ARG A 370 -4.91 -11.01 1.76
N SER A 371 -3.97 -10.32 1.13
CA SER A 371 -4.24 -9.54 -0.08
C SER A 371 -2.94 -9.08 -0.71
N ASP A 372 -2.96 -8.97 -2.02
CA ASP A 372 -1.91 -8.39 -2.84
C ASP A 372 -2.33 -7.01 -3.32
N THR A 373 -1.39 -6.08 -3.33
CA THR A 373 -1.68 -4.66 -3.49
C THR A 373 -0.43 -3.94 -3.97
N THR A 374 -0.57 -2.82 -4.68
CA THR A 374 0.53 -1.90 -4.91
C THR A 374 0.25 -0.54 -4.27
N TYR A 375 1.28 0.01 -3.60
CA TYR A 375 1.28 1.35 -3.06
C TYR A 375 2.35 2.21 -3.74
N LEU A 376 1.99 3.45 -4.05
CA LEU A 376 2.91 4.44 -4.58
C LEU A 376 2.65 5.83 -3.99
N THR A 377 3.67 6.68 -4.06
CA THR A 377 3.54 8.08 -3.67
C THR A 377 4.38 8.97 -4.58
N ALA A 378 3.87 10.18 -4.83
CA ALA A 378 4.52 11.18 -5.65
C ALA A 378 4.46 12.54 -4.97
N VAL A 379 5.54 13.32 -5.07
CA VAL A 379 5.59 14.73 -4.73
C VAL A 379 6.07 15.51 -5.94
N ASP A 380 5.40 16.60 -6.28
CA ASP A 380 5.87 17.50 -7.35
C ASP A 380 6.75 18.62 -6.80
N ARG A 381 7.30 19.45 -7.70
CA ARG A 381 8.16 20.59 -7.32
C ARG A 381 7.43 21.71 -6.60
N ASP A 382 6.11 21.72 -6.67
CA ASP A 382 5.24 22.71 -6.00
C ASP A 382 4.88 22.24 -4.58
N GLY A 383 5.33 21.04 -4.14
CA GLY A 383 5.08 20.47 -2.84
C GLY A 383 3.77 19.68 -2.72
N ASN A 384 3.00 19.52 -3.81
CA ASN A 384 1.81 18.70 -3.78
C ASN A 384 2.16 17.21 -3.64
N ILE A 385 1.45 16.48 -2.79
CA ILE A 385 1.71 15.07 -2.53
C ILE A 385 0.49 14.23 -2.89
N VAL A 386 0.71 13.12 -3.60
CA VAL A 386 -0.26 12.03 -3.79
C VAL A 386 0.22 10.79 -3.05
N SER A 387 -0.60 10.27 -2.16
CA SER A 387 -0.49 8.94 -1.56
C SER A 387 -1.59 8.09 -2.19
N LEU A 388 -1.21 7.08 -3.00
CA LEU A 388 -2.14 6.30 -3.81
C LEU A 388 -1.89 4.80 -3.63
N ILE A 389 -3.00 4.06 -3.51
CA ILE A 389 -2.97 2.61 -3.37
C ILE A 389 -4.01 2.00 -4.30
N GLN A 390 -3.64 0.92 -4.99
CA GLN A 390 -4.48 0.18 -5.90
C GLN A 390 -4.35 -1.33 -5.69
N SER A 391 -5.43 -2.08 -5.92
CA SER A 391 -5.42 -3.52 -5.67
C SER A 391 -6.49 -4.26 -6.46
N ASN A 392 -6.15 -5.48 -6.87
CA ASN A 392 -7.11 -6.50 -7.31
C ASN A 392 -7.60 -7.37 -6.14
N TYR A 393 -7.10 -7.19 -4.93
CA TYR A 393 -7.24 -7.92 -3.67
C TYR A 393 -6.28 -9.12 -3.60
N GLU A 394 -6.68 -10.35 -3.97
CA GLU A 394 -5.75 -11.50 -4.02
C GLU A 394 -4.97 -11.53 -5.34
N GLY A 395 -3.80 -12.19 -5.36
CA GLY A 395 -2.95 -12.28 -6.55
C GLY A 395 -3.71 -12.65 -7.82
N PHE A 396 -3.68 -11.81 -8.83
CA PHE A 396 -4.50 -11.89 -10.06
C PHE A 396 -6.03 -11.83 -9.81
N GLY A 397 -6.49 -11.22 -8.71
CA GLY A 397 -7.90 -11.01 -8.43
C GLY A 397 -8.74 -12.28 -8.49
N SER A 398 -9.88 -12.24 -9.14
CA SER A 398 -10.77 -13.39 -9.30
C SER A 398 -10.21 -14.52 -10.18
N GLY A 399 -9.04 -14.33 -10.81
CA GLY A 399 -8.53 -15.25 -11.83
C GLY A 399 -9.33 -15.22 -13.16
N ILE A 400 -10.26 -14.28 -13.32
CA ILE A 400 -11.09 -14.12 -14.50
C ILE A 400 -10.57 -12.96 -15.34
N THR A 401 -10.06 -13.27 -16.53
CA THR A 401 -9.51 -12.28 -17.46
C THR A 401 -10.58 -11.73 -18.38
N VAL A 402 -10.67 -10.38 -18.48
CA VAL A 402 -11.61 -9.73 -19.41
C VAL A 402 -11.19 -10.00 -20.84
N GLN A 403 -12.07 -10.67 -21.57
CA GLN A 403 -11.78 -11.21 -22.89
C GLN A 403 -11.37 -10.11 -23.87
N GLY A 404 -10.16 -10.24 -24.46
CA GLY A 404 -9.61 -9.32 -25.46
C GLY A 404 -9.19 -7.95 -24.91
N MET A 405 -9.14 -7.78 -23.57
CA MET A 405 -8.76 -6.53 -22.90
C MET A 405 -7.51 -6.67 -22.03
N GLY A 406 -7.03 -7.89 -21.75
CA GLY A 406 -5.73 -8.14 -21.14
C GLY A 406 -5.58 -7.78 -19.67
N PHE A 407 -6.69 -7.70 -18.91
CA PHE A 407 -6.67 -7.47 -17.46
C PHE A 407 -7.61 -8.43 -16.73
N VAL A 408 -7.34 -8.67 -15.46
CA VAL A 408 -8.18 -9.48 -14.58
C VAL A 408 -9.18 -8.63 -13.83
N LEU A 409 -10.31 -9.22 -13.44
CA LEU A 409 -11.27 -8.60 -12.53
C LEU A 409 -10.88 -8.90 -11.09
N GLN A 410 -11.02 -7.90 -10.22
CA GLN A 410 -10.77 -8.03 -8.79
C GLN A 410 -11.71 -9.04 -8.11
N ASP A 411 -11.32 -9.53 -6.94
CA ASP A 411 -12.11 -10.44 -6.11
C ASP A 411 -12.50 -9.85 -4.75
N ARG A 412 -12.59 -8.53 -4.66
CA ARG A 412 -12.85 -7.78 -3.42
C ARG A 412 -14.16 -8.14 -2.75
N GLY A 413 -15.17 -8.56 -3.52
CA GLY A 413 -16.47 -9.00 -3.01
C GLY A 413 -16.40 -10.22 -2.11
N ALA A 414 -15.32 -11.01 -2.16
CA ALA A 414 -15.09 -12.11 -1.22
C ALA A 414 -14.99 -11.65 0.24
N LEU A 415 -14.74 -10.35 0.47
CA LEU A 415 -14.71 -9.77 1.81
C LEU A 415 -16.08 -9.46 2.40
N PHE A 416 -17.16 -9.56 1.65
CA PHE A 416 -18.50 -9.47 2.22
C PHE A 416 -18.81 -10.65 3.15
N SER A 417 -19.58 -10.37 4.19
CA SER A 417 -20.18 -11.41 5.04
C SER A 417 -21.49 -11.93 4.42
N LEU A 418 -21.77 -13.22 4.60
CA LEU A 418 -23.08 -13.82 4.33
C LEU A 418 -23.93 -14.00 5.61
N ASP A 419 -23.43 -13.57 6.77
CA ASP A 419 -24.22 -13.46 8.00
C ASP A 419 -25.11 -12.20 7.93
N PRO A 420 -26.43 -12.34 8.01
CA PRO A 420 -27.35 -11.20 7.94
C PRO A 420 -27.19 -10.21 9.11
N ASN A 421 -26.55 -10.62 10.22
CA ASN A 421 -26.31 -9.77 11.37
C ASN A 421 -24.98 -8.98 11.27
N SER A 422 -24.14 -9.30 10.30
CA SER A 422 -22.88 -8.59 10.10
C SER A 422 -23.11 -7.18 9.55
N PRO A 423 -22.45 -6.13 10.06
CA PRO A 423 -22.48 -4.81 9.45
C PRO A 423 -21.94 -4.82 8.01
N ASN A 424 -21.07 -5.78 7.67
CA ASN A 424 -20.48 -5.98 6.35
C ASN A 424 -21.25 -7.04 5.52
N VAL A 425 -22.50 -7.36 5.85
CA VAL A 425 -23.32 -8.28 5.03
C VAL A 425 -23.49 -7.71 3.62
N ILE A 426 -23.43 -8.58 2.60
CA ILE A 426 -23.60 -8.16 1.21
C ILE A 426 -24.96 -7.53 0.96
N ALA A 427 -24.98 -6.46 0.18
CA ALA A 427 -26.20 -5.82 -0.32
C ALA A 427 -25.92 -5.17 -1.69
N PRO A 428 -26.95 -4.98 -2.53
CA PRO A 428 -26.84 -4.25 -3.79
C PRO A 428 -26.21 -2.87 -3.63
N HIS A 429 -25.27 -2.51 -4.49
CA HIS A 429 -24.53 -1.23 -4.47
C HIS A 429 -23.82 -0.90 -3.15
N LYS A 430 -23.60 -1.89 -2.29
CA LYS A 430 -22.79 -1.77 -1.10
C LYS A 430 -21.31 -2.01 -1.44
N ARG A 431 -20.41 -1.25 -0.81
CA ARG A 431 -18.97 -1.50 -0.85
C ARG A 431 -18.59 -2.53 0.20
N PRO A 432 -17.74 -3.53 -0.13
CA PRO A 432 -17.25 -4.47 0.87
C PRO A 432 -16.28 -3.80 1.85
N PHE A 433 -15.99 -4.45 2.97
CA PHE A 433 -14.77 -4.19 3.73
C PHE A 433 -13.57 -4.09 2.77
N HIS A 434 -12.67 -3.12 3.01
CA HIS A 434 -11.56 -2.88 2.10
C HIS A 434 -10.23 -2.80 2.83
N THR A 435 -9.22 -3.50 2.31
CA THR A 435 -7.89 -3.58 2.95
C THR A 435 -6.94 -2.48 2.54
N ILE A 436 -7.15 -1.80 1.39
CA ILE A 436 -6.22 -0.76 0.94
C ILE A 436 -6.41 0.54 1.71
N ILE A 437 -5.31 1.13 2.16
CA ILE A 437 -5.27 2.42 2.87
C ILE A 437 -4.05 3.24 2.41
N PRO A 438 -4.23 4.42 1.81
CA PRO A 438 -3.18 5.41 1.67
C PRO A 438 -3.11 6.23 2.95
N ALA A 439 -1.92 6.69 3.35
CA ALA A 439 -1.75 7.48 4.55
C ALA A 439 -1.01 8.80 4.31
N PHE A 440 -1.21 9.73 5.23
CA PHE A 440 -0.52 11.01 5.25
C PHE A 440 -0.26 11.43 6.69
N MET A 441 0.85 12.12 6.96
CA MET A 441 1.11 12.71 8.26
C MET A 441 1.82 14.05 8.14
N GLN A 442 1.60 14.94 9.12
CA GLN A 442 2.21 16.27 9.11
C GLN A 442 2.53 16.80 10.50
N ARG A 443 3.57 17.65 10.56
CA ARG A 443 3.91 18.46 11.73
C ARG A 443 4.63 19.74 11.30
N GLY A 444 4.00 20.91 11.50
CA GLY A 444 4.53 22.21 11.04
C GLY A 444 4.73 22.19 9.52
N ASP A 445 5.94 22.48 9.08
CA ASP A 445 6.31 22.58 7.67
C ASP A 445 6.64 21.21 7.01
N ILE A 446 6.49 20.11 7.73
CA ILE A 446 6.82 18.76 7.24
C ILE A 446 5.54 18.00 6.89
N HIS A 447 5.46 17.57 5.64
CA HIS A 447 4.35 16.82 5.05
C HIS A 447 4.85 15.49 4.49
N ILE A 448 4.24 14.36 4.88
CA ILE A 448 4.69 13.02 4.52
C ILE A 448 3.52 12.22 3.93
N GLY A 449 3.63 11.85 2.65
CA GLY A 449 2.79 10.82 2.04
C GLY A 449 3.45 9.46 2.18
N PHE A 450 2.77 8.47 2.74
CA PHE A 450 3.34 7.14 2.96
C PHE A 450 2.27 6.04 2.90
N GLY A 451 2.72 4.82 2.68
CA GLY A 451 1.90 3.62 2.79
C GLY A 451 2.74 2.36 2.66
N ILE A 452 2.26 1.29 3.24
CA ILE A 452 2.87 -0.04 3.19
C ILE A 452 1.77 -1.04 2.86
N MET A 453 1.84 -1.66 1.68
CA MET A 453 0.87 -2.64 1.20
C MET A 453 0.98 -3.97 1.97
N GLY A 454 0.04 -4.89 1.76
CA GLY A 454 0.07 -6.25 2.30
C GLY A 454 -1.20 -6.67 3.06
N GLY A 455 -2.38 -6.38 2.52
CA GLY A 455 -3.66 -6.82 3.08
C GLY A 455 -3.92 -6.33 4.50
N ALA A 456 -4.17 -7.26 5.40
CA ALA A 456 -4.38 -6.97 6.82
C ALA A 456 -3.13 -6.40 7.53
N ASN A 457 -1.95 -6.49 6.90
CA ASN A 457 -0.73 -5.90 7.44
C ASN A 457 -0.75 -4.36 7.45
N GLN A 458 -1.51 -3.72 6.56
CA GLN A 458 -1.40 -2.27 6.30
C GLN A 458 -1.55 -1.40 7.55
N PRO A 459 -2.61 -1.49 8.38
CA PRO A 459 -2.75 -0.64 9.57
C PRO A 459 -1.59 -0.80 10.55
N LEU A 460 -1.18 -2.04 10.76
CA LEU A 460 -0.07 -2.41 11.63
C LEU A 460 1.27 -1.87 11.13
N ALA A 461 1.53 -1.99 9.82
CA ALA A 461 2.75 -1.50 9.19
C ALA A 461 2.80 0.04 9.21
N HIS A 462 1.66 0.72 9.00
CA HIS A 462 1.53 2.18 9.14
C HIS A 462 1.85 2.63 10.57
N ALA A 463 1.29 1.97 11.59
CA ALA A 463 1.57 2.30 12.99
C ALA A 463 3.06 2.06 13.34
N GLN A 464 3.70 0.99 12.82
CA GLN A 464 5.13 0.76 12.98
C GLN A 464 5.97 1.86 12.31
N PHE A 465 5.63 2.25 11.06
CA PHE A 465 6.31 3.32 10.33
C PHE A 465 6.21 4.65 11.07
N VAL A 466 4.99 5.05 11.48
CA VAL A 466 4.77 6.30 12.23
C VAL A 466 5.56 6.30 13.54
N SER A 467 5.53 5.20 14.31
CA SER A 467 6.33 5.08 15.55
C SER A 467 7.83 5.20 15.27
N ASN A 468 8.35 4.55 14.21
CA ASN A 468 9.76 4.64 13.85
C ASN A 468 10.19 6.08 13.52
N VAL A 469 9.37 6.84 12.80
CA VAL A 469 9.63 8.25 12.49
C VAL A 469 9.49 9.14 13.72
N VAL A 470 8.40 8.97 14.49
CA VAL A 470 8.02 9.90 15.55
C VAL A 470 8.72 9.61 16.88
N ASP A 471 8.74 8.34 17.30
CA ASP A 471 9.31 7.93 18.60
C ASP A 471 10.82 7.80 18.56
N TYR A 472 11.36 7.37 17.40
CA TYR A 472 12.79 7.02 17.29
C TYR A 472 13.56 7.96 16.35
N GLY A 473 12.89 8.98 15.77
CA GLY A 473 13.54 9.99 14.94
C GLY A 473 14.18 9.46 13.65
N MET A 474 13.71 8.31 13.16
CA MET A 474 14.18 7.73 11.91
C MET A 474 13.75 8.59 10.71
N ASN A 475 14.62 8.74 9.72
CA ASN A 475 14.17 9.24 8.43
C ASN A 475 13.28 8.20 7.73
N ILE A 476 12.56 8.60 6.66
CA ILE A 476 11.58 7.73 6.00
C ILE A 476 12.19 6.43 5.44
N GLN A 477 13.44 6.47 4.95
CA GLN A 477 14.11 5.25 4.45
C GLN A 477 14.46 4.30 5.60
N GLN A 478 14.98 4.81 6.72
CA GLN A 478 15.24 4.02 7.92
C GLN A 478 13.96 3.39 8.47
N ALA A 479 12.86 4.17 8.48
CA ALA A 479 11.56 3.69 8.98
C ALA A 479 10.97 2.59 8.08
N LEU A 480 11.15 2.67 6.75
CA LEU A 480 10.74 1.64 5.80
C LEU A 480 11.59 0.37 5.91
N GLU A 481 12.89 0.51 6.18
CA GLU A 481 13.81 -0.63 6.30
C GLU A 481 13.79 -1.30 7.67
N ALA A 482 13.28 -0.65 8.70
CA ALA A 482 13.25 -1.20 10.05
C ALA A 482 12.63 -2.62 10.10
N PRO A 483 13.12 -3.50 10.99
CA PRO A 483 12.53 -4.82 11.18
C PRO A 483 11.04 -4.75 11.48
N ARG A 484 10.26 -5.63 10.86
CA ARG A 484 8.80 -5.66 11.01
C ARG A 484 8.29 -6.98 11.59
N PHE A 485 7.09 -6.91 12.09
CA PHE A 485 6.23 -8.06 12.36
C PHE A 485 4.87 -7.82 11.72
N THR A 486 4.14 -8.92 11.47
CA THR A 486 2.79 -8.85 10.89
C THR A 486 1.88 -9.94 11.43
N VAL A 487 0.59 -9.82 11.13
CA VAL A 487 -0.43 -10.80 11.49
C VAL A 487 -0.14 -12.18 10.89
N HIS A 488 -0.59 -13.23 11.57
CA HIS A 488 -0.57 -14.59 11.08
C HIS A 488 -1.98 -15.09 10.80
N ALA A 489 -2.13 -16.01 9.84
CA ALA A 489 -3.44 -16.55 9.44
C ALA A 489 -4.16 -17.27 10.59
N GLU A 490 -3.44 -17.87 11.54
CA GLU A 490 -4.00 -18.55 12.71
C GLU A 490 -4.48 -17.60 13.80
N ARG A 491 -4.13 -16.28 13.71
CA ARG A 491 -4.60 -15.24 14.65
C ARG A 491 -4.14 -15.45 16.11
N GLY A 492 -4.85 -14.82 17.05
CA GLY A 492 -4.56 -14.93 18.49
C GLY A 492 -3.15 -14.47 18.85
N CYS A 493 -2.33 -15.37 19.34
CA CYS A 493 -0.93 -15.08 19.66
C CYS A 493 0.07 -15.39 18.54
N HIS A 494 -0.38 -15.88 17.38
CA HIS A 494 0.50 -16.19 16.25
C HIS A 494 0.88 -14.89 15.52
N ILE A 495 2.19 -14.68 15.37
CA ILE A 495 2.79 -13.45 14.78
C ILE A 495 3.90 -13.87 13.82
N ASN A 496 3.88 -13.35 12.60
CA ASN A 496 5.03 -13.38 11.70
C ASN A 496 6.01 -12.27 12.07
N ILE A 497 7.31 -12.56 12.12
CA ILE A 497 8.33 -11.61 12.53
C ILE A 497 9.61 -11.82 11.72
N GLU A 498 10.30 -10.73 11.33
CA GLU A 498 11.57 -10.84 10.64
C GLU A 498 12.71 -11.30 11.56
N SER A 499 13.63 -12.08 10.99
CA SER A 499 14.80 -12.61 11.70
C SER A 499 15.76 -11.53 12.21
N ARG A 500 15.69 -10.30 11.67
CA ARG A 500 16.44 -9.12 12.14
C ARG A 500 16.04 -8.64 13.54
N VAL A 501 14.86 -9.02 14.03
CA VAL A 501 14.57 -8.98 15.47
C VAL A 501 15.38 -10.08 16.13
N THR A 502 16.26 -9.72 17.06
CA THR A 502 17.27 -10.65 17.60
C THR A 502 16.65 -11.89 18.26
N PRO A 503 17.37 -13.04 18.29
CA PRO A 503 16.88 -14.24 18.96
C PRO A 503 16.50 -14.01 20.42
N GLU A 504 17.28 -13.23 21.18
CA GLU A 504 17.02 -12.91 22.59
C GLU A 504 15.67 -12.21 22.78
N VAL A 505 15.34 -11.27 21.89
CA VAL A 505 14.06 -10.57 21.92
C VAL A 505 12.92 -11.52 21.54
N ARG A 506 13.10 -12.36 20.52
CA ARG A 506 12.09 -13.34 20.09
C ARG A 506 11.83 -14.39 21.18
N ASP A 507 12.87 -14.91 21.81
CA ASP A 507 12.75 -15.89 22.92
C ASP A 507 11.98 -15.27 24.11
N LYS A 508 12.26 -13.99 24.40
CA LYS A 508 11.56 -13.29 25.48
C LYS A 508 10.08 -13.08 25.14
N LEU A 509 9.75 -12.64 23.94
CA LEU A 509 8.35 -12.52 23.47
C LEU A 509 7.64 -13.88 23.52
N THR A 510 8.31 -14.96 23.12
CA THR A 510 7.77 -16.32 23.22
C THR A 510 7.50 -16.71 24.67
N SER A 511 8.39 -16.36 25.60
CA SER A 511 8.18 -16.59 27.04
C SER A 511 7.01 -15.82 27.64
N MET A 512 6.59 -14.72 26.98
CA MET A 512 5.39 -13.95 27.32
C MET A 512 4.11 -14.53 26.71
N GLY A 513 4.20 -15.59 25.87
CA GLY A 513 3.07 -16.28 25.26
C GLY A 513 2.80 -15.94 23.80
N HIS A 514 3.64 -15.13 23.14
CA HIS A 514 3.54 -14.95 21.69
C HIS A 514 4.07 -16.18 20.96
N LEU A 515 3.37 -16.60 19.90
CA LEU A 515 3.77 -17.72 19.04
C LEU A 515 4.37 -17.13 17.76
N LEU A 516 5.71 -17.07 17.72
CA LEU A 516 6.42 -16.36 16.66
C LEU A 516 6.81 -17.30 15.52
N ASN A 517 6.47 -16.90 14.28
CA ASN A 517 6.95 -17.47 13.04
C ASN A 517 8.00 -16.52 12.44
N ALA A 518 9.27 -16.92 12.48
CA ALA A 518 10.38 -16.11 11.98
C ALA A 518 10.52 -16.27 10.46
N HIS A 519 10.60 -15.14 9.76
CA HIS A 519 10.82 -15.01 8.32
C HIS A 519 12.23 -14.48 8.02
N GLU A 520 12.56 -14.40 6.73
CA GLU A 520 13.82 -13.85 6.23
C GLU A 520 14.01 -12.39 6.70
N GLU A 521 15.22 -11.84 6.47
CA GLU A 521 15.60 -10.50 6.91
C GLU A 521 14.74 -9.39 6.31
N TYR A 522 14.36 -9.52 5.04
CA TYR A 522 13.53 -8.59 4.27
C TYR A 522 12.40 -9.34 3.58
N SER A 523 11.54 -9.96 4.38
CA SER A 523 10.43 -10.74 3.86
C SER A 523 9.31 -9.85 3.30
N ASP A 524 8.86 -10.15 2.09
CA ASP A 524 7.73 -9.49 1.42
C ASP A 524 6.40 -9.68 2.17
N VAL A 525 6.28 -10.75 2.97
CA VAL A 525 5.15 -10.99 3.89
C VAL A 525 4.92 -9.80 4.84
N MET A 526 5.97 -9.03 5.14
CA MET A 526 5.91 -7.81 5.98
C MET A 526 5.37 -6.58 5.24
N GLY A 527 4.98 -6.74 3.98
CA GLY A 527 4.51 -5.69 3.11
C GLY A 527 5.64 -4.83 2.54
N ARG A 528 5.32 -4.08 1.49
CA ARG A 528 6.25 -3.24 0.74
C ARG A 528 5.78 -1.79 0.79
N GLY A 529 6.66 -0.87 1.18
CA GLY A 529 6.29 0.50 1.44
C GLY A 529 7.03 1.53 0.59
N ASN A 530 6.43 2.70 0.46
CA ASN A 530 7.04 3.88 -0.13
C ASN A 530 6.68 5.11 0.69
N ALA A 531 7.53 6.12 0.69
CA ALA A 531 7.25 7.37 1.36
C ALA A 531 7.92 8.55 0.63
N VAL A 532 7.23 9.72 0.62
CA VAL A 532 7.83 11.00 0.22
C VAL A 532 7.60 12.03 1.31
N VAL A 533 8.53 12.98 1.43
CA VAL A 533 8.43 14.12 2.34
C VAL A 533 8.56 15.40 1.52
N HIS A 534 7.74 16.38 1.84
CA HIS A 534 7.95 17.77 1.47
C HIS A 534 8.24 18.59 2.73
N ASP A 535 9.36 19.30 2.74
CA ASP A 535 9.66 20.35 3.72
C ASP A 535 9.35 21.71 3.07
N SER A 536 8.19 22.27 3.39
CA SER A 536 7.71 23.53 2.80
C SER A 536 8.56 24.73 3.21
N LYS A 537 9.30 24.66 4.33
CA LYS A 537 10.21 25.71 4.75
C LYS A 537 11.47 25.80 3.88
N THR A 538 12.03 24.66 3.46
CA THR A 538 13.25 24.61 2.64
C THR A 538 12.95 24.39 1.17
N ASN A 539 11.71 24.01 0.83
CA ASN A 539 11.27 23.54 -0.48
C ASN A 539 12.15 22.39 -1.00
N ILE A 540 12.42 21.42 -0.12
CA ILE A 540 13.18 20.20 -0.43
C ILE A 540 12.27 18.99 -0.28
N ASN A 541 12.36 18.08 -1.25
CA ASN A 541 11.65 16.82 -1.27
C ASN A 541 12.59 15.66 -0.91
N TYR A 542 12.06 14.68 -0.20
CA TYR A 542 12.77 13.45 0.15
C TYR A 542 11.93 12.24 -0.27
N GLY A 543 12.59 11.15 -0.67
CA GLY A 543 11.94 9.91 -1.08
C GLY A 543 12.59 8.68 -0.48
N GLY A 544 11.78 7.69 -0.14
CA GLY A 544 12.21 6.38 0.34
C GLY A 544 11.39 5.26 -0.32
N SER A 545 12.06 4.12 -0.58
CA SER A 545 11.46 2.91 -1.13
C SER A 545 11.97 1.68 -0.38
N ASP A 546 11.05 0.77 -0.10
CA ASP A 546 11.30 -0.45 0.68
C ASP A 546 12.22 -1.43 -0.06
N PRO A 547 13.29 -1.94 0.57
CA PRO A 547 14.14 -2.96 -0.04
C PRO A 547 13.45 -4.33 -0.21
N ARG A 548 12.26 -4.52 0.35
CA ARG A 548 11.42 -5.71 0.12
C ARG A 548 10.69 -5.69 -1.23
N ALA A 549 10.98 -4.68 -2.09
CA ALA A 549 10.41 -4.50 -3.41
C ALA A 549 11.50 -4.26 -4.46
N ASP A 550 11.19 -4.54 -5.74
CA ASP A 550 12.03 -4.24 -6.91
C ASP A 550 12.02 -2.73 -7.27
N GLY A 551 11.49 -1.90 -6.39
CA GLY A 551 11.21 -0.50 -6.61
C GLY A 551 12.31 0.47 -6.22
N SER A 552 12.05 1.74 -6.49
CA SER A 552 12.93 2.86 -6.14
C SER A 552 12.13 4.13 -5.87
N ALA A 553 12.77 5.07 -5.17
CA ALA A 553 12.38 6.47 -5.19
C ALA A 553 13.24 7.17 -6.24
N GLU A 554 12.61 7.70 -7.29
CA GLU A 554 13.29 8.35 -8.40
C GLU A 554 13.03 9.87 -8.35
N PRO A 555 14.10 10.70 -8.39
CA PRO A 555 13.94 12.14 -8.46
C PRO A 555 13.66 12.58 -9.89
N GLU A 556 12.82 13.60 -10.02
CA GLU A 556 12.64 14.30 -11.29
C GLU A 556 13.96 14.91 -11.76
N PRO A 557 14.40 14.66 -13.02
CA PRO A 557 15.62 15.25 -13.55
C PRO A 557 15.53 16.79 -13.63
N PRO A 558 16.66 17.52 -13.45
CA PRO A 558 16.69 18.97 -13.62
C PRO A 558 16.23 19.41 -15.02
N PRO A 559 15.50 20.52 -15.17
CA PRO A 559 14.98 20.98 -16.48
C PRO A 559 16.06 21.27 -17.54
N SER A 560 17.30 21.54 -17.10
CA SER A 560 18.41 21.90 -17.99
C SER A 560 19.21 20.74 -18.56
N TRP A 561 18.84 19.49 -18.26
CA TRP A 561 19.42 18.31 -18.91
C TRP A 561 18.83 18.17 -20.32
N ARG A 562 19.35 18.98 -21.26
CA ARG A 562 19.02 18.95 -22.69
C ARG A 562 20.22 18.43 -23.48
#